data_f16fe937cb72f40fd5baecfaa8e73f6d
#
_entry.id   f16fe937cb72f40fd5baecfaa8e73f6d
#
_cell.length_a   1.000
_cell.length_b   1.000
_cell.length_c   1.000
_cell.angle_alpha   90.00
_cell.angle_beta   90.00
_cell.angle_gamma   90.00
#
_symmetry.space_group_name_H-M   'P 1'
#
loop_
_entity.id
_entity.type
_entity.pdbx_description
1 polymer ?
#
loop_
_entity_poly.entity_id
_entity_poly.type
_entity_poly.pdbx_seq_one_letter_code
_entity_poly.pdbx_strand_id
1 'polypeptide(L)'
;AAIKGVEMSLAVPPVAGPYRRGIPLRMTQAHCHSLSVDSEGGHSHEEPGPRRLLDLADRLPASASVTLFELDPNSNKRSQLISRLINSPEFSASQARYWRDVIFSRATEMRSRQMSPPVFQAWMTEQFEQKQSWDKIVENLLTATGDVRENGATALLFAHGGEAAELAAETSRIFLGIQIQCANCHYHPTDRWKRIQFHQLAAFFPRVRVRQKRDATPRSFEVVSQDASRRGRRSPSPQALGLMFRRLDRNRDGKLVKSEVADSRLARSFDRFLQRGDANQDGGLSLKEFQKLPPPGNNNRRFETEHYMPNLNEPGNRGEAIRPVFFATGGRANEGLDDLERRQLLANHVTSTRNQWFARAYVNRTWSVLLGEGFAMPIDDMGPEREVAHPEVFDLLCRDFTESGYDIRRLFEIIAGTRAYQRQIRPRDPTDPTPPFASAQPSRLRADQIYNALLEVLGVESTSLGRRSFRRRRPGQSNDMMSRRRSAGRTLFLALFGFDPSTPQEDIKGNVPQALYLMNSPLIHAMVRAGGNTRLARILRKHPGNDDAIAEVYLLVLSREPSASELKICRDYITEVGNRGEAFEDLMWSLVNSSEFLSRR
;
A
#
# COMPACT_ATOMS: atom_id res chain seq x y z
N ALA A 1 -39.19 -13.58 4.40
CA ALA A 1 -39.22 -13.60 5.87
C ALA A 1 -38.17 -12.59 6.37
N ALA A 2 -38.67 -11.51 6.95
CA ALA A 2 -37.90 -10.40 7.44
C ALA A 2 -37.01 -10.78 8.62
N ILE A 3 -35.75 -10.38 8.61
CA ILE A 3 -34.92 -10.31 9.80
C ILE A 3 -34.83 -8.83 10.19
N LYS A 4 -35.55 -8.51 11.26
CA LYS A 4 -35.55 -7.22 11.93
C LYS A 4 -34.18 -6.92 12.51
N GLY A 5 -33.79 -5.62 12.48
CA GLY A 5 -32.56 -5.09 13.04
C GLY A 5 -32.39 -5.41 14.52
N VAL A 6 -31.15 -5.71 14.88
CA VAL A 6 -30.69 -5.78 16.26
C VAL A 6 -29.93 -4.50 16.53
N GLU A 7 -30.54 -3.58 17.24
CA GLU A 7 -29.83 -2.50 17.95
C GLU A 7 -28.98 -3.13 19.05
N MET A 8 -27.66 -3.13 18.87
CA MET A 8 -26.73 -3.47 19.95
C MET A 8 -26.41 -2.23 20.75
N SER A 9 -27.12 -2.03 21.85
CA SER A 9 -26.68 -1.18 22.94
C SER A 9 -25.51 -1.84 23.64
N LEU A 10 -24.30 -1.33 23.44
CA LEU A 10 -23.09 -1.77 24.14
C LEU A 10 -23.01 -1.06 25.50
N ALA A 11 -23.62 -1.65 26.52
CA ALA A 11 -23.28 -1.39 27.91
C ALA A 11 -21.92 -2.06 28.20
N VAL A 12 -20.86 -1.26 28.36
CA VAL A 12 -19.54 -1.74 28.75
C VAL A 12 -19.51 -1.91 30.26
N PRO A 13 -19.22 -3.11 30.82
CA PRO A 13 -19.04 -3.27 32.27
C PRO A 13 -17.76 -2.60 32.73
N PRO A 14 -17.71 -2.06 33.98
CA PRO A 14 -16.51 -1.40 34.51
C PRO A 14 -15.39 -2.44 34.73
N VAL A 15 -14.29 -2.24 34.05
CA VAL A 15 -13.05 -3.00 34.31
C VAL A 15 -12.38 -2.39 35.56
N ALA A 16 -12.39 -3.14 36.64
CA ALA A 16 -11.65 -2.81 37.85
C ALA A 16 -10.15 -3.09 37.65
N GLY A 17 -9.35 -2.03 37.54
CA GLY A 17 -7.90 -2.07 37.54
C GLY A 17 -7.34 -0.73 38.02
N PRO A 18 -6.13 -0.64 38.59
CA PRO A 18 -5.66 0.50 39.32
C PRO A 18 -5.15 1.62 38.42
N TYR A 19 -6.00 2.15 37.54
CA TYR A 19 -5.72 3.39 36.82
C TYR A 19 -6.50 4.51 37.49
N ARG A 20 -5.77 5.37 38.18
CA ARG A 20 -6.32 6.58 38.80
C ARG A 20 -6.93 7.44 37.71
N ARG A 21 -8.23 7.68 37.86
CA ARG A 21 -9.08 8.70 37.24
C ARG A 21 -8.92 8.84 35.72
N GLY A 22 -9.66 7.99 34.98
CA GLY A 22 -10.07 8.34 33.62
C GLY A 22 -10.79 9.69 33.64
N ILE A 23 -10.58 10.49 32.62
CA ILE A 23 -11.39 11.68 32.37
C ILE A 23 -12.84 11.20 32.32
N PRO A 24 -13.74 11.67 33.17
CA PRO A 24 -15.13 11.30 33.03
C PRO A 24 -15.62 11.84 31.68
N LEU A 25 -16.00 10.94 30.79
CA LEU A 25 -16.69 11.25 29.53
C LEU A 25 -18.03 11.91 29.91
N ARG A 26 -18.03 13.23 30.07
CA ARG A 26 -19.26 14.00 30.39
C ARG A 26 -20.06 14.31 29.13
N MET A 27 -19.43 14.38 27.97
CA MET A 27 -20.13 14.42 26.67
C MET A 27 -20.79 13.09 26.38
N THR A 28 -22.09 13.05 26.31
CA THR A 28 -22.85 11.86 25.93
C THR A 28 -22.67 11.61 24.43
N GLN A 29 -22.86 10.36 24.01
CA GLN A 29 -22.82 9.95 22.60
C GLN A 29 -23.82 10.77 21.74
N ALA A 30 -24.91 11.25 22.34
CA ALA A 30 -25.87 12.17 21.71
C ALA A 30 -25.26 13.54 21.38
N HIS A 31 -24.39 14.09 22.23
CA HIS A 31 -23.68 15.35 21.96
C HIS A 31 -22.63 15.17 20.85
N CYS A 32 -21.96 14.03 20.83
CA CYS A 32 -21.02 13.70 19.74
C CYS A 32 -21.74 13.51 18.40
N HIS A 33 -22.94 12.94 18.41
CA HIS A 33 -23.76 12.76 17.21
C HIS A 33 -24.32 14.08 16.69
N SER A 34 -24.75 15.00 17.58
CA SER A 34 -25.24 16.32 17.18
C SER A 34 -24.15 17.22 16.61
N LEU A 35 -22.90 17.06 17.05
CA LEU A 35 -21.73 17.74 16.44
C LEU A 35 -21.38 17.26 15.03
N SER A 36 -21.91 16.12 14.58
CA SER A 36 -21.61 15.51 13.28
C SER A 36 -22.75 15.58 12.25
N VAL A 37 -23.97 15.94 12.64
CA VAL A 37 -25.17 15.73 11.80
C VAL A 37 -25.71 17.02 11.15
N ASP A 38 -25.42 18.21 11.69
CA ASP A 38 -26.06 19.44 11.21
C ASP A 38 -25.30 20.18 10.09
N SER A 39 -24.79 19.48 9.08
CA SER A 39 -24.36 20.14 7.84
C SER A 39 -25.49 20.35 6.81
N GLU A 40 -26.76 20.06 7.17
CA GLU A 40 -27.93 20.18 6.29
C GLU A 40 -28.62 21.56 6.28
N GLY A 41 -28.11 22.56 6.99
CA GLY A 41 -28.64 23.92 6.98
C GLY A 41 -28.08 24.75 5.84
N GLY A 42 -28.89 24.99 4.81
CA GLY A 42 -28.57 25.75 3.62
C GLY A 42 -27.77 27.03 3.84
N HIS A 43 -26.62 27.08 3.15
CA HIS A 43 -26.05 28.33 2.69
C HIS A 43 -25.18 28.05 1.46
N SER A 44 -25.40 28.87 0.42
CA SER A 44 -24.50 29.27 -0.66
C SER A 44 -23.54 28.20 -1.20
N HIS A 45 -23.40 28.19 -2.48
CA HIS A 45 -22.40 27.47 -3.29
C HIS A 45 -20.95 27.75 -2.82
N GLU A 46 -20.71 27.64 -1.53
CA GLU A 46 -19.44 27.93 -0.88
C GLU A 46 -18.45 26.79 -1.11
N GLU A 47 -17.49 27.18 -1.65
CA GLU A 47 -16.14 26.78 -1.96
C GLU A 47 -15.54 25.75 -1.00
N PRO A 48 -14.94 24.69 -1.52
CA PRO A 48 -14.24 23.71 -0.70
C PRO A 48 -13.11 24.39 0.07
N GLY A 49 -13.24 24.38 1.36
CA GLY A 49 -12.24 24.92 2.27
C GLY A 49 -10.87 24.25 2.11
N PRO A 50 -9.84 24.83 2.70
CA PRO A 50 -8.44 24.42 2.58
C PRO A 50 -8.12 23.00 3.06
N ARG A 51 -9.10 22.25 3.60
CA ARG A 51 -8.95 20.86 4.01
C ARG A 51 -8.60 19.91 2.85
N ARG A 52 -8.89 20.29 1.59
CA ARG A 52 -8.42 19.58 0.38
C ARG A 52 -6.91 19.63 0.17
N LEU A 53 -6.18 20.41 0.98
CA LEU A 53 -4.73 20.35 1.04
C LEU A 53 -4.21 18.98 1.52
N LEU A 54 -5.02 18.24 2.28
CA LEU A 54 -4.70 16.87 2.66
C LEU A 54 -4.53 15.95 1.44
N ASP A 55 -5.30 16.17 0.37
CA ASP A 55 -5.25 15.33 -0.83
C ASP A 55 -3.91 15.43 -1.57
N LEU A 56 -3.30 16.61 -1.55
CA LEU A 56 -2.07 16.88 -2.29
C LEU A 56 -0.82 16.83 -1.41
N ALA A 57 -0.91 17.24 -0.15
CA ALA A 57 0.25 17.41 0.72
C ALA A 57 0.24 16.54 1.99
N ASP A 58 -0.82 15.75 2.26
CA ASP A 58 -1.01 14.95 3.47
C ASP A 58 -0.84 15.75 4.77
N ARG A 59 -1.17 17.04 4.76
CA ARG A 59 -1.05 17.93 5.91
C ARG A 59 -2.31 18.77 6.09
N LEU A 60 -2.69 18.97 7.34
CA LEU A 60 -3.70 19.96 7.66
C LEU A 60 -3.12 21.37 7.45
N PRO A 61 -3.90 22.32 6.91
CA PRO A 61 -3.47 23.72 6.87
C PRO A 61 -3.42 24.30 8.30
N ALA A 62 -2.49 25.22 8.55
CA ALA A 62 -2.54 26.00 9.77
C ALA A 62 -3.78 26.91 9.76
N SER A 63 -4.45 27.09 10.91
CA SER A 63 -5.65 27.95 11.03
C SER A 63 -5.47 29.33 10.36
N ALA A 64 -4.33 29.99 10.61
CA ALA A 64 -4.01 31.27 9.98
C ALA A 64 -3.93 31.19 8.45
N SER A 65 -3.46 30.06 7.88
CA SER A 65 -3.40 29.87 6.43
C SER A 65 -4.78 29.70 5.80
N VAL A 66 -5.71 29.09 6.53
CA VAL A 66 -7.13 28.99 6.14
C VAL A 66 -7.73 30.38 6.03
N THR A 67 -7.68 31.15 7.12
CA THR A 67 -8.22 32.50 7.17
C THR A 67 -7.61 33.41 6.10
N LEU A 68 -6.28 33.37 5.92
CA LEU A 68 -5.60 34.17 4.89
C LEU A 68 -6.04 33.77 3.47
N PHE A 69 -6.25 32.50 3.22
CA PHE A 69 -6.73 32.05 1.92
C PHE A 69 -8.18 32.48 1.67
N GLU A 70 -9.04 32.46 2.66
CA GLU A 70 -10.43 32.92 2.55
C GLU A 70 -10.50 34.42 2.28
N LEU A 71 -9.70 35.21 2.98
CA LEU A 71 -9.64 36.66 2.86
C LEU A 71 -8.89 37.15 1.59
N ASP A 72 -8.16 36.30 0.89
CA ASP A 72 -7.43 36.68 -0.33
C ASP A 72 -8.41 37.00 -1.47
N PRO A 73 -8.47 38.24 -2.00
CA PRO A 73 -9.38 38.63 -3.06
C PRO A 73 -8.97 38.12 -4.45
N ASN A 74 -7.82 37.47 -4.58
CA ASN A 74 -7.28 37.02 -5.86
C ASN A 74 -8.14 35.89 -6.45
N SER A 75 -8.77 36.12 -7.61
CA SER A 75 -9.57 35.11 -8.32
C SER A 75 -8.78 33.86 -8.70
N ASN A 76 -7.45 33.97 -8.84
CA ASN A 76 -6.56 32.86 -9.19
C ASN A 76 -5.94 32.16 -7.97
N LYS A 77 -6.35 32.53 -6.74
CA LYS A 77 -5.76 31.99 -5.50
C LYS A 77 -5.76 30.45 -5.45
N ARG A 78 -6.79 29.81 -6.01
CA ARG A 78 -6.91 28.33 -6.04
C ARG A 78 -5.91 27.69 -6.99
N SER A 79 -5.83 28.16 -8.23
CA SER A 79 -4.88 27.60 -9.19
C SER A 79 -3.43 27.81 -8.75
N GLN A 80 -3.12 28.96 -8.15
CA GLN A 80 -1.80 29.23 -7.56
C GLN A 80 -1.50 28.29 -6.38
N LEU A 81 -2.48 28.02 -5.52
CA LEU A 81 -2.33 27.09 -4.41
C LEU A 81 -2.11 25.66 -4.92
N ILE A 82 -2.93 25.19 -5.87
CA ILE A 82 -2.80 23.87 -6.49
C ILE A 82 -1.41 23.70 -7.09
N SER A 83 -0.99 24.64 -7.93
CA SER A 83 0.33 24.58 -8.59
C SER A 83 1.48 24.57 -7.56
N ARG A 84 1.40 25.39 -6.51
CA ARG A 84 2.39 25.40 -5.41
C ARG A 84 2.46 24.06 -4.69
N LEU A 85 1.31 23.45 -4.37
CA LEU A 85 1.26 22.18 -3.65
C LEU A 85 1.77 21.02 -4.49
N ILE A 86 1.36 20.92 -5.75
CA ILE A 86 1.81 19.86 -6.66
C ILE A 86 3.33 19.93 -6.90
N ASN A 87 3.92 21.13 -6.80
CA ASN A 87 5.35 21.31 -6.91
C ASN A 87 6.11 21.24 -5.58
N SER A 88 5.43 20.93 -4.48
CA SER A 88 6.05 20.81 -3.17
C SER A 88 6.69 19.42 -2.94
N PRO A 89 7.68 19.31 -2.04
CA PRO A 89 8.21 18.00 -1.60
C PRO A 89 7.16 17.15 -0.90
N GLU A 90 6.20 17.79 -0.24
CA GLU A 90 5.09 17.11 0.46
C GLU A 90 4.22 16.30 -0.50
N PHE A 91 3.95 16.83 -1.71
CA PHE A 91 3.26 16.11 -2.77
C PHE A 91 4.00 14.82 -3.14
N SER A 92 5.30 14.93 -3.41
CA SER A 92 6.14 13.78 -3.76
C SER A 92 6.11 12.70 -2.67
N ALA A 93 6.22 13.13 -1.41
CA ALA A 93 6.15 12.22 -0.26
C ALA A 93 4.75 11.62 -0.07
N SER A 94 3.67 12.37 -0.32
CA SER A 94 2.28 11.90 -0.27
C SER A 94 2.03 10.82 -1.32
N GLN A 95 2.41 11.08 -2.58
CA GLN A 95 2.27 10.12 -3.66
C GLN A 95 3.08 8.85 -3.42
N ALA A 96 4.30 8.96 -2.90
CA ALA A 96 5.13 7.81 -2.55
C ALA A 96 4.47 6.93 -1.46
N ARG A 97 3.81 7.53 -0.47
CA ARG A 97 3.04 6.79 0.56
C ARG A 97 1.82 6.09 -0.03
N TYR A 98 1.09 6.77 -0.90
CA TYR A 98 -0.05 6.19 -1.60
C TYR A 98 0.36 4.95 -2.41
N TRP A 99 1.40 5.06 -3.23
CA TRP A 99 1.89 3.94 -4.05
C TRP A 99 2.51 2.81 -3.21
N ARG A 100 3.11 3.13 -2.06
CA ARG A 100 3.51 2.12 -1.07
C ARG A 100 2.29 1.28 -0.65
N ASP A 101 1.18 1.93 -0.33
CA ASP A 101 -0.02 1.21 0.13
C ASP A 101 -0.65 0.40 -1.02
N VAL A 102 -0.65 0.90 -2.26
CA VAL A 102 -1.11 0.15 -3.45
C VAL A 102 -0.31 -1.14 -3.67
N ILE A 103 1.03 -1.09 -3.53
CA ILE A 103 1.91 -2.24 -3.78
C ILE A 103 1.87 -3.24 -2.62
N PHE A 104 1.88 -2.76 -1.37
CA PHE A 104 2.04 -3.64 -0.21
C PHE A 104 0.74 -4.10 0.44
N SER A 105 -0.42 -3.53 0.12
CA SER A 105 -1.71 -3.97 0.67
C SER A 105 -2.00 -5.45 0.39
N ARG A 106 -1.70 -5.91 -0.82
CA ARG A 106 -1.89 -7.31 -1.26
C ARG A 106 -0.61 -8.12 -1.32
N ALA A 107 0.47 -7.68 -0.71
CA ALA A 107 1.73 -8.41 -0.72
C ALA A 107 1.59 -9.81 -0.12
N THR A 108 2.01 -10.82 -0.87
CA THR A 108 1.97 -12.24 -0.48
C THR A 108 3.22 -12.65 0.29
N GLU A 109 4.38 -12.04 0.01
CA GLU A 109 5.61 -12.28 0.77
C GLU A 109 5.62 -11.42 2.05
N MET A 110 5.37 -12.05 3.17
CA MET A 110 5.27 -11.36 4.49
C MET A 110 6.53 -10.57 4.88
N ARG A 111 7.71 -11.01 4.46
CA ARG A 111 8.98 -10.33 4.75
C ARG A 111 9.09 -8.99 4.03
N SER A 112 8.47 -8.88 2.87
CA SER A 112 8.46 -7.63 2.10
C SER A 112 7.82 -6.50 2.89
N ARG A 113 6.73 -6.78 3.62
CA ARG A 113 6.02 -5.80 4.46
C ARG A 113 6.87 -5.20 5.57
N GLN A 114 7.93 -5.89 6.00
CA GLN A 114 8.82 -5.41 7.06
C GLN A 114 10.06 -4.70 6.52
N MET A 115 10.53 -5.07 5.33
CA MET A 115 11.85 -4.67 4.83
C MET A 115 11.79 -3.61 3.74
N SER A 116 10.85 -3.70 2.82
CA SER A 116 10.83 -2.88 1.61
C SER A 116 10.09 -1.55 1.68
N PRO A 117 9.01 -1.36 2.49
CA PRO A 117 8.22 -0.14 2.42
C PRO A 117 9.01 1.15 2.62
N PRO A 118 9.98 1.26 3.56
CA PRO A 118 10.76 2.49 3.72
C PRO A 118 11.69 2.77 2.53
N VAL A 119 12.30 1.72 1.97
CA VAL A 119 13.23 1.84 0.82
C VAL A 119 12.45 2.21 -0.44
N PHE A 120 11.32 1.54 -0.66
CA PHE A 120 10.41 1.88 -1.74
C PHE A 120 9.90 3.32 -1.64
N GLN A 121 9.45 3.74 -0.45
CA GLN A 121 8.93 5.09 -0.26
C GLN A 121 10.01 6.15 -0.54
N ALA A 122 11.25 5.93 -0.10
CA ALA A 122 12.36 6.85 -0.38
C ALA A 122 12.64 6.95 -1.89
N TRP A 123 12.78 5.78 -2.56
CA TRP A 123 12.97 5.72 -4.00
C TRP A 123 11.83 6.38 -4.77
N MET A 124 10.59 6.08 -4.42
CA MET A 124 9.41 6.62 -5.09
C MET A 124 9.27 8.13 -4.88
N THR A 125 9.63 8.64 -3.69
CA THR A 125 9.68 10.08 -3.42
C THR A 125 10.67 10.76 -4.35
N GLU A 126 11.85 10.18 -4.52
CA GLU A 126 12.87 10.69 -5.44
C GLU A 126 12.38 10.72 -6.89
N GLN A 127 11.69 9.66 -7.36
CA GLN A 127 11.11 9.64 -8.70
C GLN A 127 10.13 10.81 -8.91
N PHE A 128 9.25 11.08 -7.93
CA PHE A 128 8.33 12.22 -8.00
C PHE A 128 9.03 13.57 -7.89
N GLU A 129 10.07 13.72 -7.08
CA GLU A 129 10.86 14.94 -6.97
C GLU A 129 11.60 15.26 -8.29
N GLN A 130 12.13 14.23 -8.95
CA GLN A 130 12.78 14.33 -10.25
C GLN A 130 11.78 14.46 -11.40
N LYS A 131 10.48 14.52 -11.13
CA LYS A 131 9.39 14.59 -12.13
C LYS A 131 9.46 13.48 -13.17
N GLN A 132 9.85 12.28 -12.75
CA GLN A 132 9.84 11.13 -13.64
C GLN A 132 8.42 10.83 -14.11
N SER A 133 8.28 10.53 -15.40
CA SER A 133 7.02 10.15 -16.02
C SER A 133 6.56 8.77 -15.54
N TRP A 134 5.25 8.54 -15.55
CA TRP A 134 4.70 7.29 -15.02
C TRP A 134 5.18 6.04 -15.76
N ASP A 135 5.35 6.12 -17.08
CA ASP A 135 5.89 5.02 -17.88
C ASP A 135 7.30 4.60 -17.44
N LYS A 136 8.18 5.57 -17.14
CA LYS A 136 9.54 5.29 -16.66
C LYS A 136 9.56 4.69 -15.25
N ILE A 137 8.68 5.15 -14.37
CA ILE A 137 8.52 4.55 -13.05
C ILE A 137 8.11 3.09 -13.16
N VAL A 138 7.12 2.78 -14.03
CA VAL A 138 6.63 1.41 -14.23
C VAL A 138 7.68 0.53 -14.91
N GLU A 139 8.41 1.06 -15.89
CA GLU A 139 9.54 0.36 -16.50
C GLU A 139 10.55 -0.09 -15.43
N ASN A 140 10.96 0.83 -14.54
CA ASN A 140 11.88 0.52 -13.44
C ASN A 140 11.33 -0.54 -12.48
N LEU A 141 10.03 -0.50 -12.14
CA LEU A 141 9.40 -1.48 -11.25
C LEU A 141 9.36 -2.89 -11.86
N LEU A 142 9.09 -3.00 -13.16
CA LEU A 142 8.98 -4.29 -13.85
C LEU A 142 10.34 -4.92 -14.15
N THR A 143 11.38 -4.10 -14.36
CA THR A 143 12.71 -4.57 -14.76
C THR A 143 13.71 -4.65 -13.60
N ALA A 144 13.34 -4.23 -12.40
CA ALA A 144 14.23 -4.13 -11.25
C ALA A 144 14.95 -5.44 -10.91
N THR A 145 16.20 -5.29 -10.47
CA THR A 145 17.02 -6.35 -9.87
C THR A 145 17.87 -5.77 -8.74
N GLY A 146 18.44 -6.62 -7.89
CA GLY A 146 19.37 -6.21 -6.84
C GLY A 146 18.82 -6.34 -5.43
N ASP A 147 19.53 -5.73 -4.48
CA ASP A 147 19.23 -5.79 -3.05
C ASP A 147 17.98 -4.98 -2.70
N VAL A 148 17.02 -5.61 -2.02
CA VAL A 148 15.74 -4.99 -1.65
C VAL A 148 15.87 -3.90 -0.59
N ARG A 149 17.03 -3.80 0.08
CA ARG A 149 17.32 -2.73 1.04
C ARG A 149 18.01 -1.52 0.40
N GLU A 150 18.49 -1.67 -0.83
CA GLU A 150 19.22 -0.64 -1.57
C GLU A 150 18.43 -0.11 -2.77
N ASN A 151 17.70 -0.99 -3.44
CA ASN A 151 16.92 -0.66 -4.64
C ASN A 151 15.41 -0.73 -4.37
N GLY A 152 14.76 0.43 -4.20
CA GLY A 152 13.32 0.52 -3.97
C GLY A 152 12.46 0.03 -5.13
N ALA A 153 12.95 0.08 -6.37
CA ALA A 153 12.21 -0.42 -7.53
C ALA A 153 11.95 -1.94 -7.46
N THR A 154 12.74 -2.71 -6.70
CA THR A 154 12.53 -4.15 -6.49
C THR A 154 11.25 -4.48 -5.70
N ALA A 155 10.58 -3.48 -5.13
CA ALA A 155 9.49 -3.65 -4.20
C ALA A 155 8.33 -4.49 -4.75
N LEU A 156 7.89 -4.24 -5.98
CA LEU A 156 6.81 -5.00 -6.61
C LEU A 156 7.16 -6.49 -6.73
N LEU A 157 8.34 -6.79 -7.24
CA LEU A 157 8.80 -8.17 -7.46
C LEU A 157 9.03 -8.89 -6.13
N PHE A 158 9.54 -8.18 -5.12
CA PHE A 158 9.74 -8.73 -3.79
C PHE A 158 8.43 -8.88 -3.00
N ALA A 159 7.46 -7.97 -3.18
CA ALA A 159 6.17 -8.05 -2.50
C ALA A 159 5.44 -9.38 -2.80
N HIS A 160 5.67 -9.95 -3.96
CA HIS A 160 5.04 -11.19 -4.42
C HIS A 160 6.04 -12.36 -4.54
N GLY A 161 7.19 -12.27 -3.86
CA GLY A 161 8.17 -13.36 -3.76
C GLY A 161 8.78 -13.82 -5.09
N GLY A 162 8.59 -13.06 -6.18
CA GLY A 162 8.99 -13.46 -7.53
C GLY A 162 8.08 -14.52 -8.15
N GLU A 163 6.88 -14.76 -7.60
CA GLU A 163 5.94 -15.76 -8.11
C GLU A 163 5.23 -15.24 -9.38
N ALA A 164 5.40 -15.96 -10.50
CA ALA A 164 4.96 -15.50 -11.82
C ALA A 164 3.46 -15.18 -11.91
N ALA A 165 2.61 -16.00 -11.29
CA ALA A 165 1.16 -15.81 -11.30
C ALA A 165 0.75 -14.55 -10.51
N GLU A 166 1.35 -14.34 -9.33
CA GLU A 166 1.09 -13.16 -8.50
C GLU A 166 1.59 -11.88 -9.19
N LEU A 167 2.78 -11.93 -9.80
CA LEU A 167 3.32 -10.78 -10.54
C LEU A 167 2.46 -10.42 -11.75
N ALA A 168 1.92 -11.41 -12.46
CA ALA A 168 1.00 -11.17 -13.56
C ALA A 168 -0.32 -10.53 -13.09
N ALA A 169 -0.91 -11.07 -12.02
CA ALA A 169 -2.13 -10.54 -11.43
C ALA A 169 -1.96 -9.07 -11.01
N GLU A 170 -0.90 -8.77 -10.26
CA GLU A 170 -0.65 -7.43 -9.74
C GLU A 170 -0.21 -6.44 -10.84
N THR A 171 0.57 -6.88 -11.82
CA THR A 171 0.90 -6.05 -12.99
C THR A 171 -0.36 -5.62 -13.73
N SER A 172 -1.29 -6.56 -13.96
CA SER A 172 -2.56 -6.25 -14.61
C SER A 172 -3.44 -5.33 -13.74
N ARG A 173 -3.59 -5.63 -12.47
CA ARG A 173 -4.40 -4.84 -11.53
C ARG A 173 -3.88 -3.42 -11.37
N ILE A 174 -2.59 -3.27 -11.11
CA ILE A 174 -1.99 -1.96 -10.76
C ILE A 174 -1.86 -1.08 -12.00
N PHE A 175 -1.33 -1.63 -13.12
CA PHE A 175 -0.94 -0.82 -14.27
C PHE A 175 -1.94 -0.83 -15.42
N LEU A 176 -2.88 -1.79 -15.43
CA LEU A 176 -3.92 -1.85 -16.46
C LEU A 176 -5.33 -1.65 -15.87
N GLY A 177 -5.46 -1.70 -14.54
CA GLY A 177 -6.76 -1.61 -13.86
C GLY A 177 -7.67 -2.81 -14.16
N ILE A 178 -7.11 -3.99 -14.40
CA ILE A 178 -7.84 -5.20 -14.79
C ILE A 178 -7.52 -6.32 -13.81
N GLN A 179 -8.53 -6.83 -13.10
CA GLN A 179 -8.39 -7.96 -12.19
C GLN A 179 -8.43 -9.30 -12.96
N ILE A 180 -7.37 -9.60 -13.70
CA ILE A 180 -7.29 -10.83 -14.51
C ILE A 180 -7.08 -12.10 -13.67
N GLN A 181 -6.89 -12.01 -12.36
CA GLN A 181 -6.53 -13.15 -11.49
C GLN A 181 -7.57 -14.28 -11.52
N CYS A 182 -8.86 -13.97 -11.67
CA CYS A 182 -9.91 -14.99 -11.82
C CYS A 182 -9.68 -15.89 -13.03
N ALA A 183 -9.05 -15.36 -14.07
CA ALA A 183 -8.70 -16.12 -15.27
C ALA A 183 -7.52 -17.11 -15.08
N ASN A 184 -6.93 -17.21 -13.89
CA ASN A 184 -5.91 -18.23 -13.58
C ASN A 184 -6.47 -19.66 -13.65
N CYS A 185 -7.70 -19.88 -13.15
CA CYS A 185 -8.30 -21.21 -13.07
C CYS A 185 -9.38 -21.47 -14.13
N HIS A 186 -10.17 -20.44 -14.49
CA HIS A 186 -11.30 -20.53 -15.43
C HIS A 186 -11.40 -19.27 -16.29
N TYR A 187 -12.37 -19.19 -17.18
CA TYR A 187 -12.68 -17.92 -17.85
C TYR A 187 -13.16 -16.90 -16.83
N HIS A 188 -12.82 -15.62 -17.07
CA HIS A 188 -13.25 -14.55 -16.17
C HIS A 188 -14.77 -14.56 -16.00
N PRO A 189 -15.32 -14.52 -14.76
CA PRO A 189 -16.76 -14.72 -14.56
C PRO A 189 -17.62 -13.55 -15.05
N THR A 190 -17.09 -12.35 -15.10
CA THR A 190 -17.81 -11.10 -15.41
C THR A 190 -17.15 -10.30 -16.53
N ASP A 191 -16.18 -10.88 -17.24
CA ASP A 191 -15.47 -10.22 -18.31
C ASP A 191 -14.98 -11.25 -19.36
N ARG A 192 -14.54 -10.79 -20.53
CA ARG A 192 -14.15 -11.64 -21.67
C ARG A 192 -12.75 -12.27 -21.57
N TRP A 193 -12.03 -12.05 -20.45
CA TRP A 193 -10.67 -12.54 -20.30
C TRP A 193 -10.60 -14.07 -20.20
N LYS A 194 -9.74 -14.67 -21.02
CA LYS A 194 -9.57 -16.11 -21.13
C LYS A 194 -8.41 -16.58 -20.26
N ARG A 195 -8.50 -17.81 -19.77
CA ARG A 195 -7.46 -18.45 -18.96
C ARG A 195 -6.07 -18.39 -19.63
N ILE A 196 -6.00 -18.65 -20.93
CA ILE A 196 -4.74 -18.59 -21.67
C ILE A 196 -4.09 -17.20 -21.60
N GLN A 197 -4.86 -16.11 -21.59
CA GLN A 197 -4.34 -14.74 -21.53
C GLN A 197 -3.67 -14.44 -20.19
N PHE A 198 -4.23 -14.94 -19.07
CA PHE A 198 -3.57 -14.85 -17.78
C PHE A 198 -2.20 -15.57 -17.80
N HIS A 199 -2.16 -16.80 -18.27
CA HIS A 199 -0.92 -17.59 -18.31
C HIS A 199 0.09 -17.03 -19.31
N GLN A 200 -0.35 -16.42 -20.39
CA GLN A 200 0.52 -15.68 -21.32
C GLN A 200 1.19 -14.48 -20.66
N LEU A 201 0.47 -13.72 -19.81
CA LEU A 201 1.05 -12.65 -19.03
C LEU A 201 2.01 -13.19 -17.97
N ALA A 202 1.63 -14.24 -17.25
CA ALA A 202 2.48 -14.88 -16.24
C ALA A 202 3.81 -15.40 -16.84
N ALA A 203 3.81 -15.79 -18.13
CA ALA A 203 4.98 -16.29 -18.82
C ALA A 203 6.11 -15.25 -19.02
N PHE A 204 5.89 -13.98 -18.72
CA PHE A 204 6.98 -12.99 -18.68
C PHE A 204 7.85 -13.09 -17.43
N PHE A 205 7.37 -13.69 -16.32
CA PHE A 205 8.00 -13.64 -15.00
C PHE A 205 8.64 -14.93 -14.45
N PRO A 206 8.59 -16.10 -15.10
CA PRO A 206 8.99 -17.37 -14.47
C PRO A 206 10.47 -17.45 -14.09
N ARG A 207 11.28 -16.49 -14.51
CA ARG A 207 12.72 -16.41 -14.23
C ARG A 207 13.09 -15.40 -13.14
N VAL A 208 12.11 -14.64 -12.63
CA VAL A 208 12.30 -13.79 -11.46
C VAL A 208 12.46 -14.64 -10.21
N ARG A 209 13.46 -14.35 -9.40
CA ARG A 209 13.67 -15.04 -8.12
C ARG A 209 14.02 -14.06 -7.03
N VAL A 210 13.46 -14.33 -5.87
CA VAL A 210 13.84 -13.68 -4.62
C VAL A 210 14.69 -14.65 -3.82
N ARG A 211 15.91 -14.27 -3.51
CA ARG A 211 16.81 -15.08 -2.70
C ARG A 211 17.38 -14.31 -1.53
N GLN A 212 17.63 -14.99 -0.42
CA GLN A 212 18.31 -14.39 0.72
C GLN A 212 19.80 -14.24 0.42
N LYS A 213 20.36 -13.06 0.71
CA LYS A 213 21.83 -12.83 0.69
C LYS A 213 22.44 -13.53 1.91
N ARG A 214 23.42 -14.42 1.67
CA ARG A 214 23.97 -15.28 2.72
C ARG A 214 24.75 -14.51 3.78
N ASP A 215 25.51 -13.50 3.37
CA ASP A 215 26.47 -12.79 4.22
C ASP A 215 25.99 -11.36 4.61
N ALA A 216 24.71 -11.07 4.41
CA ALA A 216 24.17 -9.75 4.72
C ALA A 216 23.81 -9.62 6.21
N THR A 217 24.44 -8.63 6.86
CA THR A 217 24.11 -8.22 8.23
C THR A 217 23.78 -6.74 8.23
N PRO A 218 22.53 -6.33 8.49
CA PRO A 218 21.36 -7.17 8.81
C PRO A 218 20.87 -8.00 7.61
N ARG A 219 20.10 -9.06 7.88
CA ARG A 219 19.54 -9.97 6.87
C ARG A 219 18.90 -9.21 5.72
N SER A 220 19.27 -9.53 4.48
CA SER A 220 18.72 -8.95 3.26
C SER A 220 18.32 -9.99 2.23
N PHE A 221 17.53 -9.57 1.24
CA PHE A 221 17.12 -10.35 0.09
C PHE A 221 17.51 -9.61 -1.19
N GLU A 222 17.60 -10.35 -2.27
CA GLU A 222 17.84 -9.77 -3.59
C GLU A 222 16.88 -10.36 -4.62
N VAL A 223 16.44 -9.50 -5.53
CA VAL A 223 15.72 -9.90 -6.74
C VAL A 223 16.74 -10.17 -7.82
N VAL A 224 16.72 -11.36 -8.38
CA VAL A 224 17.67 -11.78 -9.42
C VAL A 224 16.95 -12.43 -10.59
N SER A 225 17.55 -12.32 -11.77
CA SER A 225 17.17 -13.04 -12.96
C SER A 225 17.84 -14.41 -12.97
N GLN A 226 17.04 -15.47 -13.14
CA GLN A 226 17.54 -16.83 -13.23
C GLN A 226 17.26 -17.39 -14.63
N ASP A 227 18.12 -17.05 -15.56
CA ASP A 227 18.05 -17.63 -16.88
C ASP A 227 18.48 -19.10 -16.86
N ALA A 228 17.93 -19.89 -17.78
CA ALA A 228 18.41 -21.22 -18.02
C ALA A 228 19.91 -21.09 -18.34
N SER A 229 20.76 -21.47 -17.39
CA SER A 229 22.18 -21.38 -17.62
C SER A 229 22.50 -22.12 -18.90
N ARG A 230 22.93 -21.43 -19.97
CA ARG A 230 23.59 -22.03 -21.13
C ARG A 230 24.84 -22.83 -20.72
N ARG A 231 25.33 -22.62 -19.53
CA ARG A 231 26.20 -23.52 -18.78
C ARG A 231 25.31 -24.50 -18.00
N GLY A 232 24.67 -25.44 -18.72
CA GLY A 232 24.38 -26.72 -18.11
C GLY A 232 25.64 -27.09 -17.35
N ARG A 233 25.60 -27.26 -16.03
CA ARG A 233 26.67 -27.98 -15.33
C ARG A 233 26.83 -29.26 -16.13
N ARG A 234 27.90 -29.34 -16.90
CA ARG A 234 28.26 -30.56 -17.60
C ARG A 234 28.16 -31.65 -16.56
N SER A 235 27.25 -32.57 -16.72
CA SER A 235 27.28 -33.81 -15.94
C SER A 235 28.72 -34.25 -15.95
N PRO A 236 29.29 -34.58 -14.78
CA PRO A 236 30.69 -35.01 -14.77
C PRO A 236 30.88 -36.00 -15.89
N SER A 237 31.91 -35.84 -16.71
CA SER A 237 32.15 -36.77 -17.80
C SER A 237 32.23 -38.18 -17.23
N PRO A 238 31.93 -39.24 -18.00
CA PRO A 238 32.08 -40.61 -17.55
C PRO A 238 33.48 -40.89 -16.97
N GLN A 239 34.50 -40.18 -17.47
CA GLN A 239 35.86 -40.22 -16.94
C GLN A 239 35.96 -39.57 -15.55
N ALA A 240 35.33 -38.41 -15.32
CA ALA A 240 35.31 -37.74 -14.02
C ALA A 240 34.53 -38.55 -12.98
N LEU A 241 33.41 -39.19 -13.38
CA LEU A 241 32.68 -40.13 -12.53
C LEU A 241 33.52 -41.37 -12.20
N GLY A 242 34.30 -41.89 -13.16
CA GLY A 242 35.23 -42.99 -12.92
C GLY A 242 36.34 -42.65 -11.95
N LEU A 243 36.90 -41.43 -12.00
CA LEU A 243 37.90 -40.96 -11.04
C LEU A 243 37.29 -40.77 -9.63
N MET A 244 36.08 -40.26 -9.57
CA MET A 244 35.34 -40.09 -8.31
C MET A 244 35.03 -41.45 -7.69
N PHE A 245 34.58 -42.42 -8.47
CA PHE A 245 34.31 -43.78 -8.04
C PHE A 245 35.57 -44.42 -7.45
N ARG A 246 36.71 -44.43 -8.19
CA ARG A 246 38.00 -44.99 -7.74
C ARG A 246 38.52 -44.35 -6.46
N ARG A 247 38.17 -43.08 -6.19
CA ARG A 247 38.57 -42.38 -4.97
C ARG A 247 37.74 -42.80 -3.77
N LEU A 248 36.47 -43.19 -3.99
CA LEU A 248 35.53 -43.63 -2.97
C LEU A 248 35.64 -45.11 -2.68
N ASP A 249 35.91 -45.93 -3.70
CA ASP A 249 36.18 -47.38 -3.62
C ASP A 249 37.54 -47.60 -2.97
N ARG A 250 37.54 -47.63 -1.64
CA ARG A 250 38.78 -47.72 -0.85
C ARG A 250 39.39 -49.11 -0.86
N ASN A 251 38.55 -50.15 -0.89
CA ASN A 251 38.98 -51.56 -0.89
C ASN A 251 39.27 -52.06 -2.31
N ARG A 252 38.93 -51.29 -3.36
CA ARG A 252 39.14 -51.59 -4.79
C ARG A 252 38.42 -52.85 -5.28
N ASP A 253 37.29 -53.17 -4.66
CA ASP A 253 36.51 -54.35 -5.08
C ASP A 253 35.59 -54.06 -6.29
N GLY A 254 35.55 -52.80 -6.76
CA GLY A 254 34.75 -52.37 -7.89
C GLY A 254 33.30 -52.03 -7.56
N LYS A 255 32.97 -51.93 -6.27
CA LYS A 255 31.66 -51.57 -5.77
C LYS A 255 31.76 -50.50 -4.69
N LEU A 256 30.81 -49.56 -4.67
CA LEU A 256 30.69 -48.60 -3.58
C LEU A 256 29.64 -49.10 -2.57
N VAL A 257 30.06 -49.26 -1.35
CA VAL A 257 29.18 -49.61 -0.20
C VAL A 257 29.10 -48.47 0.79
N LYS A 258 28.10 -48.51 1.66
CA LYS A 258 27.79 -47.43 2.62
C LYS A 258 28.96 -47.06 3.52
N SER A 259 29.77 -48.02 3.92
CA SER A 259 30.96 -47.81 4.78
C SER A 259 32.05 -47.00 4.08
N GLU A 260 32.22 -47.13 2.76
CA GLU A 260 33.24 -46.43 2.01
C GLU A 260 32.90 -44.96 1.73
N VAL A 261 31.63 -44.65 1.66
CA VAL A 261 31.14 -43.29 1.44
C VAL A 261 30.82 -42.52 2.72
N ALA A 262 30.96 -43.14 3.90
CA ALA A 262 30.59 -42.58 5.20
C ALA A 262 31.21 -41.21 5.48
N ASP A 263 32.46 -40.99 5.10
CA ASP A 263 33.18 -39.72 5.25
C ASP A 263 33.00 -38.76 4.06
N SER A 264 32.17 -39.11 3.10
CA SER A 264 31.97 -38.33 1.89
C SER A 264 30.66 -37.54 1.91
N ARG A 265 30.54 -36.53 1.02
CA ARG A 265 29.28 -35.81 0.82
C ARG A 265 28.12 -36.70 0.34
N LEU A 266 28.42 -37.92 -0.14
CA LEU A 266 27.44 -38.88 -0.58
C LEU A 266 26.80 -39.68 0.54
N ALA A 267 27.41 -39.72 1.72
CA ALA A 267 26.95 -40.48 2.88
C ALA A 267 25.43 -40.28 3.18
N ARG A 268 24.97 -39.02 3.18
CA ARG A 268 23.57 -38.69 3.47
C ARG A 268 22.57 -39.12 2.40
N SER A 269 23.04 -39.46 1.22
CA SER A 269 22.19 -39.75 0.06
C SER A 269 22.40 -41.17 -0.47
N PHE A 270 23.35 -41.89 0.08
CA PHE A 270 23.80 -43.16 -0.47
C PHE A 270 22.72 -44.22 -0.49
N ASP A 271 21.93 -44.33 0.56
CA ASP A 271 20.80 -45.29 0.65
C ASP A 271 19.78 -45.06 -0.50
N ARG A 272 19.54 -43.80 -0.85
CA ARG A 272 18.66 -43.44 -1.98
C ARG A 272 19.30 -43.76 -3.33
N PHE A 273 20.60 -43.64 -3.45
CA PHE A 273 21.33 -44.02 -4.67
C PHE A 273 21.35 -45.53 -4.82
N LEU A 274 21.56 -46.25 -3.74
CA LEU A 274 21.48 -47.69 -3.72
C LEU A 274 20.09 -48.21 -4.16
N GLN A 275 19.04 -47.70 -3.56
CA GLN A 275 17.65 -48.08 -3.92
C GLN A 275 17.29 -47.82 -5.39
N ARG A 276 17.92 -46.85 -6.05
CA ARG A 276 17.62 -46.47 -7.44
C ARG A 276 18.58 -47.02 -8.46
N GLY A 277 19.78 -47.35 -8.06
CA GLY A 277 20.88 -47.65 -8.95
C GLY A 277 21.41 -49.07 -8.84
N ASP A 278 21.22 -49.77 -7.75
CA ASP A 278 21.60 -51.15 -7.55
C ASP A 278 20.60 -52.06 -8.30
N ALA A 279 20.93 -52.28 -9.58
CA ALA A 279 20.06 -53.04 -10.49
C ALA A 279 20.12 -54.54 -10.24
N ASN A 280 21.22 -55.02 -9.68
CA ASN A 280 21.48 -56.44 -9.41
C ASN A 280 21.16 -56.82 -7.95
N GLN A 281 20.78 -55.83 -7.11
CA GLN A 281 20.42 -55.97 -5.70
C GLN A 281 21.51 -56.62 -4.84
N ASP A 282 22.77 -56.36 -5.14
CA ASP A 282 23.92 -56.93 -4.46
C ASP A 282 24.38 -56.06 -3.25
N GLY A 283 23.70 -54.98 -2.95
CA GLY A 283 23.96 -54.08 -1.81
C GLY A 283 25.08 -53.08 -2.02
N GLY A 284 25.61 -52.98 -3.26
CA GLY A 284 26.63 -52.03 -3.68
C GLY A 284 26.34 -51.37 -5.00
N LEU A 285 27.03 -50.30 -5.32
CA LEU A 285 26.94 -49.66 -6.65
C LEU A 285 28.21 -49.93 -7.43
N SER A 286 28.12 -50.70 -8.52
CA SER A 286 29.21 -50.84 -9.48
C SER A 286 29.48 -49.55 -10.22
N LEU A 287 30.66 -49.40 -10.86
CA LEU A 287 31.00 -48.25 -11.68
C LEU A 287 29.96 -47.97 -12.76
N LYS A 288 29.41 -49.01 -13.41
CA LYS A 288 28.39 -48.88 -14.45
C LYS A 288 27.06 -48.37 -13.90
N GLU A 289 26.67 -48.81 -12.72
CA GLU A 289 25.48 -48.36 -12.03
C GLU A 289 25.64 -46.93 -11.51
N PHE A 290 26.80 -46.64 -10.93
CA PHE A 290 27.15 -45.29 -10.46
C PHE A 290 27.16 -44.25 -11.59
N GLN A 291 27.63 -44.63 -12.80
CA GLN A 291 27.61 -43.75 -13.97
C GLN A 291 26.21 -43.54 -14.55
N LYS A 292 25.30 -44.47 -14.36
CA LYS A 292 23.89 -44.38 -14.78
C LYS A 292 23.01 -43.59 -13.77
N LEU A 293 23.48 -43.43 -12.56
CA LEU A 293 22.78 -42.63 -11.58
C LEU A 293 22.68 -41.16 -12.05
N PRO A 294 21.51 -40.55 -11.95
CA PRO A 294 21.43 -39.11 -12.11
C PRO A 294 22.41 -38.47 -11.12
N PRO A 295 23.14 -37.41 -11.50
CA PRO A 295 24.09 -36.75 -10.63
C PRO A 295 23.40 -36.44 -9.30
N PRO A 296 24.11 -36.58 -8.14
CA PRO A 296 23.52 -36.36 -6.84
C PRO A 296 22.77 -35.03 -6.86
N GLY A 297 21.45 -35.15 -6.92
CA GLY A 297 20.60 -34.00 -7.01
C GLY A 297 20.81 -33.19 -5.73
N ASN A 298 21.45 -32.06 -5.88
CA ASN A 298 21.04 -30.95 -5.01
C ASN A 298 19.52 -31.02 -5.01
N ASN A 299 18.89 -30.99 -3.84
CA ASN A 299 17.46 -30.70 -3.68
C ASN A 299 17.16 -29.25 -4.13
N ASN A 300 17.88 -28.75 -5.10
CA ASN A 300 17.45 -27.65 -5.92
C ASN A 300 16.24 -28.20 -6.67
N ARG A 301 15.02 -27.92 -6.18
CA ARG A 301 13.87 -27.81 -7.06
C ARG A 301 14.43 -27.22 -8.35
N ARG A 302 14.35 -27.94 -9.47
CA ARG A 302 14.68 -27.37 -10.79
C ARG A 302 13.78 -26.16 -10.89
N PHE A 303 14.34 -24.98 -10.70
CA PHE A 303 13.58 -23.76 -10.86
C PHE A 303 13.11 -23.74 -12.31
N GLU A 304 11.82 -23.66 -12.46
CA GLU A 304 11.23 -23.61 -13.78
C GLU A 304 11.57 -22.25 -14.39
N THR A 305 12.16 -22.28 -15.57
CA THR A 305 12.51 -21.07 -16.32
C THR A 305 11.44 -20.69 -17.33
N GLU A 306 10.43 -21.55 -17.47
CA GLU A 306 9.26 -21.34 -18.32
C GLU A 306 7.98 -21.50 -17.49
N HIS A 307 6.94 -20.82 -17.93
CA HIS A 307 5.62 -20.90 -17.30
C HIS A 307 4.80 -22.03 -17.94
N TYR A 308 4.09 -22.77 -17.10
CA TYR A 308 3.22 -23.86 -17.53
C TYR A 308 1.80 -23.58 -17.06
N MET A 309 0.85 -23.71 -17.99
CA MET A 309 -0.56 -23.66 -17.66
C MET A 309 -1.01 -25.04 -17.16
N PRO A 310 -1.42 -25.17 -15.87
CA PRO A 310 -1.78 -26.48 -15.30
C PRO A 310 -2.94 -27.13 -16.05
N ASN A 311 -2.88 -28.46 -16.23
CA ASN A 311 -4.07 -29.21 -16.68
C ASN A 311 -5.00 -29.45 -15.48
N LEU A 312 -6.15 -28.82 -15.48
CA LEU A 312 -7.10 -28.93 -14.36
C LEU A 312 -7.78 -30.28 -14.26
N ASN A 313 -7.83 -31.04 -15.37
CA ASN A 313 -8.38 -32.40 -15.39
C ASN A 313 -7.36 -33.45 -14.90
N GLU A 314 -6.08 -33.10 -14.90
CA GLU A 314 -4.98 -33.97 -14.48
C GLU A 314 -4.01 -33.20 -13.56
N PRO A 315 -4.35 -32.97 -12.29
CA PRO A 315 -3.58 -32.11 -11.38
C PRO A 315 -2.12 -32.56 -11.16
N GLY A 316 -1.80 -33.81 -11.44
CA GLY A 316 -0.41 -34.33 -11.41
C GLY A 316 0.39 -34.06 -12.66
N ASN A 317 -0.22 -33.59 -13.73
CA ASN A 317 0.43 -33.25 -14.99
C ASN A 317 0.91 -31.79 -14.95
N ARG A 318 2.14 -31.56 -15.43
CA ARG A 318 2.74 -30.22 -15.47
C ARG A 318 1.96 -29.23 -16.32
N GLY A 319 1.18 -29.71 -17.29
CA GLY A 319 0.45 -28.89 -18.23
C GLY A 319 1.29 -28.40 -19.41
N GLU A 320 0.75 -27.45 -20.17
CA GLU A 320 1.34 -26.92 -21.40
C GLU A 320 2.30 -25.75 -21.12
N ALA A 321 3.46 -25.72 -21.78
CA ALA A 321 4.37 -24.60 -21.71
C ALA A 321 3.82 -23.40 -22.49
N ILE A 322 3.70 -22.26 -21.82
CA ILE A 322 3.08 -21.05 -22.36
C ILE A 322 4.15 -20.03 -22.76
N ARG A 323 4.05 -19.52 -23.98
CA ARG A 323 4.89 -18.42 -24.46
C ARG A 323 4.36 -17.07 -23.95
N PRO A 324 5.27 -16.12 -23.63
CA PRO A 324 4.85 -14.78 -23.22
C PRO A 324 4.11 -14.05 -24.36
N VAL A 325 2.89 -13.61 -24.07
CA VAL A 325 2.09 -12.74 -24.95
C VAL A 325 1.40 -11.69 -24.09
N PHE A 326 1.52 -10.44 -24.45
CA PHE A 326 0.82 -9.37 -23.76
C PHE A 326 -0.63 -9.29 -24.26
N PHE A 327 -1.56 -9.70 -23.44
CA PHE A 327 -2.95 -9.96 -23.81
C PHE A 327 -3.71 -8.72 -24.31
N ALA A 328 -3.35 -7.51 -23.83
CA ALA A 328 -4.08 -6.28 -24.18
C ALA A 328 -3.82 -5.82 -25.63
N THR A 329 -2.61 -6.08 -26.17
CA THR A 329 -2.23 -5.66 -27.52
C THR A 329 -1.82 -6.83 -28.43
N GLY A 330 -1.76 -8.06 -27.90
CA GLY A 330 -1.30 -9.23 -28.64
C GLY A 330 0.21 -9.29 -28.86
N GLY A 331 0.99 -8.43 -28.20
CA GLY A 331 2.44 -8.38 -28.32
C GLY A 331 3.11 -9.66 -27.83
N ARG A 332 3.96 -10.28 -28.66
CA ARG A 332 4.61 -11.59 -28.39
C ARG A 332 6.09 -11.41 -28.11
N ALA A 333 6.61 -12.18 -27.16
CA ALA A 333 8.04 -12.28 -26.96
C ALA A 333 8.67 -13.25 -27.97
N ASN A 334 9.80 -12.85 -28.52
CA ASN A 334 10.62 -13.71 -29.37
C ASN A 334 11.23 -14.85 -28.53
N GLU A 335 11.59 -15.94 -29.20
CA GLU A 335 12.32 -17.04 -28.57
C GLU A 335 13.76 -16.60 -28.21
N GLY A 336 14.27 -17.14 -27.12
CA GLY A 336 15.68 -16.96 -26.71
C GLY A 336 15.94 -15.72 -25.86
N LEU A 337 14.93 -14.88 -25.60
CA LEU A 337 15.08 -13.73 -24.67
C LEU A 337 15.42 -14.21 -23.27
N ASP A 338 16.35 -13.51 -22.61
CA ASP A 338 16.62 -13.68 -21.19
C ASP A 338 15.51 -13.05 -20.30
N ASP A 339 15.64 -13.17 -18.98
CA ASP A 339 14.63 -12.65 -18.04
C ASP A 339 14.47 -11.14 -18.15
N LEU A 340 15.59 -10.42 -18.19
CA LEU A 340 15.54 -8.96 -18.23
C LEU A 340 14.95 -8.46 -19.55
N GLU A 341 15.33 -9.07 -20.66
CA GLU A 341 14.79 -8.77 -21.99
C GLU A 341 13.28 -9.05 -22.06
N ARG A 342 12.80 -10.17 -21.47
CA ARG A 342 11.37 -10.48 -21.38
C ARG A 342 10.61 -9.41 -20.57
N ARG A 343 11.13 -9.02 -19.42
CA ARG A 343 10.50 -8.01 -18.56
C ARG A 343 10.56 -6.61 -19.18
N GLN A 344 11.66 -6.27 -19.87
CA GLN A 344 11.76 -5.03 -20.64
C GLN A 344 10.73 -4.99 -21.76
N LEU A 345 10.55 -6.10 -22.48
CA LEU A 345 9.53 -6.21 -23.52
C LEU A 345 8.12 -6.06 -22.93
N LEU A 346 7.85 -6.67 -21.77
CA LEU A 346 6.58 -6.48 -21.07
C LEU A 346 6.39 -5.02 -20.68
N ALA A 347 7.39 -4.37 -20.10
CA ALA A 347 7.33 -2.96 -19.74
C ALA A 347 6.99 -2.08 -20.96
N ASN A 348 7.67 -2.33 -22.10
CA ASN A 348 7.40 -1.62 -23.35
C ASN A 348 5.96 -1.83 -23.86
N HIS A 349 5.40 -3.04 -23.69
CA HIS A 349 4.00 -3.29 -24.07
C HIS A 349 3.02 -2.63 -23.11
N VAL A 350 3.28 -2.68 -21.80
CA VAL A 350 2.44 -2.08 -20.76
C VAL A 350 2.37 -0.57 -20.95
N THR A 351 3.51 0.09 -21.15
CA THR A 351 3.62 1.56 -21.23
C THR A 351 3.39 2.12 -22.63
N SER A 352 3.20 1.25 -23.62
CA SER A 352 2.95 1.65 -25.01
C SER A 352 1.74 2.55 -25.14
N THR A 353 1.83 3.62 -25.94
CA THR A 353 0.70 4.48 -26.30
C THR A 353 -0.44 3.75 -27.02
N ARG A 354 -0.17 2.56 -27.59
CA ARG A 354 -1.19 1.66 -28.16
C ARG A 354 -1.99 0.92 -27.10
N ASN A 355 -1.51 0.88 -25.86
CA ASN A 355 -2.18 0.25 -24.74
C ASN A 355 -3.02 1.28 -23.98
N GLN A 356 -4.29 1.40 -24.34
CA GLN A 356 -5.21 2.33 -23.68
C GLN A 356 -5.38 2.09 -22.17
N TRP A 357 -5.21 0.86 -21.69
CA TRP A 357 -5.44 0.49 -20.30
C TRP A 357 -4.45 1.15 -19.35
N PHE A 358 -3.23 1.43 -19.82
CA PHE A 358 -2.20 2.04 -19.00
C PHE A 358 -2.57 3.46 -18.55
N ALA A 359 -2.96 4.31 -19.48
CA ALA A 359 -3.44 5.66 -19.16
C ALA A 359 -4.74 5.60 -18.34
N ARG A 360 -5.69 4.74 -18.75
CA ARG A 360 -6.98 4.57 -18.08
C ARG A 360 -6.81 4.17 -16.60
N ALA A 361 -5.93 3.22 -16.30
CA ALA A 361 -5.67 2.77 -14.93
C ALA A 361 -5.19 3.91 -14.03
N TYR A 362 -4.25 4.71 -14.51
CA TYR A 362 -3.69 5.81 -13.72
C TYR A 362 -4.68 6.97 -13.56
N VAL A 363 -5.34 7.36 -14.65
CA VAL A 363 -6.34 8.45 -14.64
C VAL A 363 -7.51 8.09 -13.74
N ASN A 364 -8.09 6.88 -13.88
CA ASN A 364 -9.22 6.44 -13.06
C ASN A 364 -8.86 6.42 -11.57
N ARG A 365 -7.68 5.92 -11.24
CA ARG A 365 -7.16 5.88 -9.87
C ARG A 365 -6.94 7.28 -9.30
N THR A 366 -6.31 8.18 -10.06
CA THR A 366 -6.07 9.57 -9.64
C THR A 366 -7.38 10.32 -9.43
N TRP A 367 -8.33 10.16 -10.36
CA TRP A 367 -9.65 10.73 -10.24
C TRP A 367 -10.38 10.24 -8.98
N SER A 368 -10.37 8.92 -8.74
CA SER A 368 -10.99 8.33 -7.55
C SER A 368 -10.37 8.83 -6.25
N VAL A 369 -9.05 8.99 -6.18
CA VAL A 369 -8.36 9.55 -5.00
C VAL A 369 -8.83 10.98 -4.73
N LEU A 370 -9.03 11.78 -5.77
CA LEU A 370 -9.36 13.19 -5.66
C LEU A 370 -10.87 13.46 -5.51
N LEU A 371 -11.74 12.63 -6.06
CA LEU A 371 -13.19 12.84 -6.02
C LEU A 371 -13.96 11.84 -5.17
N GLY A 372 -13.30 10.77 -4.69
CA GLY A 372 -13.90 9.72 -3.85
C GLY A 372 -14.53 8.58 -4.64
N GLU A 373 -14.75 8.75 -5.96
CA GLU A 373 -15.22 7.70 -6.87
C GLU A 373 -14.50 7.80 -8.22
N GLY A 374 -14.30 6.67 -8.92
CA GLY A 374 -13.67 6.61 -10.23
C GLY A 374 -14.67 6.70 -11.38
N PHE A 375 -14.17 6.90 -12.60
CA PHE A 375 -14.98 6.78 -13.82
C PHE A 375 -15.50 5.35 -14.03
N ALA A 376 -14.70 4.36 -13.64
CA ALA A 376 -15.08 2.95 -13.59
C ALA A 376 -14.81 2.42 -12.18
N MET A 377 -15.75 1.65 -11.64
CA MET A 377 -15.65 1.03 -10.31
C MET A 377 -15.90 -0.47 -10.40
N PRO A 378 -15.18 -1.29 -9.61
CA PRO A 378 -14.00 -0.95 -8.77
C PRO A 378 -12.82 -0.40 -9.58
N ILE A 379 -12.00 0.47 -9.00
CA ILE A 379 -10.97 1.24 -9.73
C ILE A 379 -9.86 0.39 -10.37
N ASP A 380 -9.71 -0.84 -9.97
CA ASP A 380 -8.73 -1.80 -10.50
C ASP A 380 -9.40 -3.01 -11.20
N ASP A 381 -10.69 -2.88 -11.57
CA ASP A 381 -11.45 -3.88 -12.32
C ASP A 381 -12.24 -3.24 -13.47
N MET A 382 -11.53 -2.52 -14.33
CA MET A 382 -12.06 -1.72 -15.46
C MET A 382 -12.21 -2.54 -16.73
N GLY A 383 -12.46 -3.81 -16.71
CA GLY A 383 -12.55 -4.62 -17.93
C GLY A 383 -13.48 -4.06 -19.01
N PRO A 384 -13.42 -4.56 -20.25
CA PRO A 384 -14.19 -4.03 -21.37
C PRO A 384 -15.71 -4.15 -21.22
N GLU A 385 -16.18 -5.02 -20.31
CA GLU A 385 -17.61 -5.20 -20.00
C GLU A 385 -18.08 -4.28 -18.84
N ARG A 386 -17.24 -3.36 -18.37
CA ARG A 386 -17.58 -2.44 -17.28
C ARG A 386 -18.12 -1.12 -17.80
N GLU A 387 -19.14 -0.62 -17.11
CA GLU A 387 -19.67 0.72 -17.36
C GLU A 387 -18.67 1.79 -16.93
N VAL A 388 -18.60 2.85 -17.71
CA VAL A 388 -17.75 4.01 -17.48
C VAL A 388 -18.62 5.25 -17.39
N ALA A 389 -18.54 5.97 -16.28
CA ALA A 389 -19.20 7.25 -16.14
C ALA A 389 -18.48 8.31 -17.00
N HIS A 390 -19.24 9.15 -17.69
CA HIS A 390 -18.70 10.22 -18.54
C HIS A 390 -17.53 9.80 -19.45
N PRO A 391 -17.71 8.83 -20.34
CA PRO A 391 -16.62 8.24 -21.12
C PRO A 391 -15.85 9.28 -21.93
N GLU A 392 -16.50 10.32 -22.45
CA GLU A 392 -15.87 11.39 -23.22
C GLU A 392 -14.84 12.18 -22.38
N VAL A 393 -15.17 12.49 -21.12
CA VAL A 393 -14.27 13.19 -20.19
C VAL A 393 -13.11 12.28 -19.81
N PHE A 394 -13.40 11.01 -19.54
CA PHE A 394 -12.38 10.03 -19.22
C PHE A 394 -11.38 9.85 -20.36
N ASP A 395 -11.87 9.68 -21.60
CA ASP A 395 -11.02 9.52 -22.77
C ASP A 395 -10.21 10.80 -23.08
N LEU A 396 -10.77 11.99 -22.83
CA LEU A 396 -10.04 13.26 -22.96
C LEU A 396 -8.86 13.32 -21.98
N LEU A 397 -9.08 12.99 -20.71
CA LEU A 397 -8.02 12.97 -19.69
C LEU A 397 -6.95 11.91 -19.99
N CYS A 398 -7.35 10.72 -20.44
CA CYS A 398 -6.42 9.67 -20.82
C CYS A 398 -5.57 10.08 -22.03
N ARG A 399 -6.15 10.77 -23.00
CA ARG A 399 -5.42 11.30 -24.16
C ARG A 399 -4.43 12.37 -23.75
N ASP A 400 -4.84 13.37 -22.96
CA ASP A 400 -3.95 14.41 -22.46
C ASP A 400 -2.79 13.81 -21.65
N PHE A 401 -3.08 12.84 -20.78
CA PHE A 401 -2.06 12.16 -19.99
C PHE A 401 -1.04 11.40 -20.88
N THR A 402 -1.50 10.75 -21.94
CA THR A 402 -0.64 10.05 -22.89
C THR A 402 0.19 11.04 -23.72
N GLU A 403 -0.44 12.09 -24.26
CA GLU A 403 0.22 13.09 -25.10
C GLU A 403 1.22 13.96 -24.33
N SER A 404 1.00 14.16 -23.03
CA SER A 404 1.97 14.83 -22.13
C SER A 404 3.17 13.96 -21.77
N GLY A 405 3.27 12.73 -22.29
CA GLY A 405 4.32 11.77 -21.92
C GLY A 405 4.14 11.24 -20.49
N TYR A 406 2.91 11.03 -20.09
CA TYR A 406 2.52 10.50 -18.79
C TYR A 406 2.98 11.40 -17.62
N ASP A 407 2.81 12.74 -17.78
CA ASP A 407 3.14 13.72 -16.75
C ASP A 407 2.12 13.69 -15.61
N ILE A 408 2.57 13.17 -14.49
CA ILE A 408 1.78 12.98 -13.27
C ILE A 408 1.30 14.32 -12.70
N ARG A 409 2.19 15.33 -12.66
CA ARG A 409 1.86 16.64 -12.06
C ARG A 409 0.82 17.38 -12.86
N ARG A 410 0.95 17.35 -14.18
CA ARG A 410 -0.03 17.90 -15.10
C ARG A 410 -1.41 17.27 -14.90
N LEU A 411 -1.50 15.95 -14.78
CA LEU A 411 -2.78 15.27 -14.54
C LEU A 411 -3.43 15.73 -13.23
N PHE A 412 -2.66 15.81 -12.15
CA PHE A 412 -3.17 16.31 -10.85
C PHE A 412 -3.61 17.77 -10.94
N GLU A 413 -2.87 18.62 -11.64
CA GLU A 413 -3.21 20.03 -11.84
C GLU A 413 -4.52 20.20 -12.60
N ILE A 414 -4.71 19.43 -13.68
CA ILE A 414 -5.94 19.44 -14.48
C ILE A 414 -7.13 18.99 -13.62
N ILE A 415 -7.03 17.83 -12.94
CA ILE A 415 -8.15 17.29 -12.15
C ILE A 415 -8.50 18.23 -11.00
N ALA A 416 -7.51 18.70 -10.24
CA ALA A 416 -7.70 19.63 -9.12
C ALA A 416 -8.25 21.00 -9.57
N GLY A 417 -8.00 21.39 -10.82
CA GLY A 417 -8.53 22.60 -11.45
C GLY A 417 -10.00 22.47 -11.90
N THR A 418 -10.55 21.26 -11.98
CA THR A 418 -11.93 21.05 -12.44
C THR A 418 -12.97 21.59 -11.45
N ARG A 419 -14.13 22.01 -11.97
CA ARG A 419 -15.26 22.38 -11.11
C ARG A 419 -15.77 21.20 -10.28
N ALA A 420 -15.69 19.97 -10.80
CA ALA A 420 -16.08 18.77 -10.06
C ALA A 420 -15.26 18.61 -8.75
N TYR A 421 -13.94 18.79 -8.82
CA TYR A 421 -13.07 18.74 -7.63
C TYR A 421 -13.29 19.93 -6.70
N GLN A 422 -13.60 21.12 -7.22
CA GLN A 422 -13.74 22.35 -6.44
C GLN A 422 -15.12 22.53 -5.78
N ARG A 423 -16.08 21.65 -6.07
CA ARG A 423 -17.38 21.65 -5.40
C ARG A 423 -17.30 21.12 -3.98
N GLN A 424 -18.30 21.47 -3.17
CA GLN A 424 -18.45 20.92 -1.82
C GLN A 424 -18.57 19.39 -1.87
N ILE A 425 -17.92 18.70 -0.95
CA ILE A 425 -18.02 17.25 -0.80
C ILE A 425 -19.40 16.96 -0.18
N ARG A 426 -20.19 16.10 -0.83
CA ARG A 426 -21.51 15.67 -0.34
C ARG A 426 -21.68 14.17 -0.51
N PRO A 427 -22.22 13.48 0.51
CA PRO A 427 -22.64 12.09 0.32
C PRO A 427 -23.66 12.02 -0.81
N ARG A 428 -23.55 10.99 -1.66
CA ARG A 428 -24.60 10.69 -2.65
C ARG A 428 -25.75 10.03 -1.89
N ASP A 429 -26.95 10.58 -2.05
CA ASP A 429 -28.17 9.88 -1.68
C ASP A 429 -28.48 8.83 -2.77
N PRO A 430 -28.61 7.54 -2.43
CA PRO A 430 -28.97 6.51 -3.39
C PRO A 430 -30.31 6.75 -4.09
N THR A 431 -31.17 7.57 -3.48
CA THR A 431 -32.50 7.95 -4.03
C THR A 431 -32.46 9.23 -4.88
N ASP A 432 -31.35 9.97 -4.85
CA ASP A 432 -31.18 11.19 -5.62
C ASP A 432 -30.64 10.86 -7.03
N PRO A 433 -31.32 11.27 -8.11
CA PRO A 433 -30.87 11.08 -9.50
C PRO A 433 -29.68 11.96 -9.88
N THR A 434 -28.96 12.54 -8.91
CA THR A 434 -27.79 13.38 -9.16
C THR A 434 -26.72 12.62 -9.97
N PRO A 435 -26.26 13.17 -11.11
CA PRO A 435 -25.30 12.48 -11.96
C PRO A 435 -23.96 12.30 -11.25
N PRO A 436 -23.16 11.29 -11.66
CA PRO A 436 -21.79 11.10 -11.15
C PRO A 436 -20.97 12.39 -11.22
N PHE A 437 -20.15 12.63 -10.19
CA PHE A 437 -19.26 13.80 -10.07
C PHE A 437 -19.95 15.17 -10.00
N ALA A 438 -21.26 15.22 -9.76
CA ALA A 438 -21.94 16.48 -9.41
C ALA A 438 -21.38 17.10 -8.12
N SER A 439 -20.90 16.25 -7.22
CA SER A 439 -20.07 16.61 -6.04
C SER A 439 -19.00 15.54 -5.84
N ALA A 440 -17.89 15.90 -5.19
CA ALA A 440 -16.96 14.89 -4.71
C ALA A 440 -17.60 14.09 -3.55
N GLN A 441 -17.28 12.80 -3.45
CA GLN A 441 -17.81 11.93 -2.41
C GLN A 441 -16.93 11.99 -1.15
N PRO A 442 -17.51 11.88 0.05
CA PRO A 442 -16.73 11.68 1.26
C PRO A 442 -15.86 10.43 1.13
N SER A 443 -14.62 10.54 1.53
CA SER A 443 -13.72 9.39 1.52
C SER A 443 -12.93 9.31 2.81
N ARG A 444 -12.66 8.08 3.27
CA ARG A 444 -11.85 7.87 4.45
C ARG A 444 -10.41 8.29 4.18
N LEU A 445 -9.80 8.99 5.13
CA LEU A 445 -8.39 9.34 5.07
C LEU A 445 -7.53 8.07 5.22
N ARG A 446 -6.41 8.04 4.51
CA ARG A 446 -5.42 6.98 4.68
C ARG A 446 -4.80 7.03 6.08
N ALA A 447 -4.32 5.90 6.55
CA ALA A 447 -3.72 5.78 7.89
C ALA A 447 -2.59 6.79 8.15
N ASP A 448 -1.76 7.07 7.15
CA ASP A 448 -0.67 8.04 7.24
C ASP A 448 -1.18 9.49 7.31
N GLN A 449 -2.26 9.81 6.59
CA GLN A 449 -2.92 11.12 6.65
C GLN A 449 -3.53 11.36 8.04
N ILE A 450 -4.27 10.37 8.58
CA ILE A 450 -4.83 10.45 9.94
C ILE A 450 -3.71 10.61 10.97
N TYR A 451 -2.64 9.82 10.85
CA TYR A 451 -1.51 9.90 11.78
C TYR A 451 -0.83 11.27 11.76
N ASN A 452 -0.56 11.81 10.57
CA ASN A 452 0.06 13.13 10.40
C ASN A 452 -0.86 14.24 10.91
N ALA A 453 -2.16 14.18 10.59
CA ALA A 453 -3.16 15.12 11.10
C ALA A 453 -3.24 15.12 12.63
N LEU A 454 -3.23 13.93 13.25
CA LEU A 454 -3.17 13.79 14.72
C LEU A 454 -1.92 14.44 15.31
N LEU A 455 -0.75 14.20 14.74
CA LEU A 455 0.49 14.81 15.22
C LEU A 455 0.43 16.34 15.11
N GLU A 456 -0.13 16.86 14.04
CA GLU A 456 -0.26 18.29 13.80
C GLU A 456 -1.25 18.93 14.77
N VAL A 457 -2.45 18.37 14.92
CA VAL A 457 -3.47 18.82 15.87
C VAL A 457 -2.96 18.80 17.30
N LEU A 458 -2.28 17.74 17.69
CA LEU A 458 -1.72 17.58 19.04
C LEU A 458 -0.44 18.41 19.27
N GLY A 459 0.11 19.05 18.23
CA GLY A 459 1.33 19.86 18.32
C GLY A 459 2.58 19.03 18.64
N VAL A 460 2.60 17.80 18.16
CA VAL A 460 3.73 16.89 18.30
C VAL A 460 4.57 16.94 17.03
N GLU A 461 5.68 17.68 17.04
CA GLU A 461 6.62 17.60 15.93
C GLU A 461 7.15 16.16 15.81
N SER A 462 7.17 15.61 14.61
CA SER A 462 7.73 14.27 14.33
C SER A 462 9.21 14.15 14.79
N THR A 463 9.91 15.29 14.86
CA THR A 463 11.28 15.42 15.39
C THR A 463 11.34 15.70 16.89
N SER A 464 10.31 16.28 17.51
CA SER A 464 10.34 16.74 18.91
C SER A 464 10.12 15.61 19.92
N LEU A 465 9.54 14.50 19.52
CA LEU A 465 9.58 13.26 20.29
C LEU A 465 11.04 12.83 20.58
N GLY A 466 12.04 13.44 19.87
CA GLY A 466 13.46 13.25 20.07
C GLY A 466 14.15 14.28 20.97
N ARG A 467 13.73 15.53 20.95
CA ARG A 467 14.53 16.63 21.56
C ARG A 467 14.21 16.97 23.01
N ARG A 468 12.99 16.75 23.50
CA ARG A 468 12.63 17.17 24.87
C ARG A 468 13.17 16.32 26.00
N SER A 469 13.73 15.13 25.75
CA SER A 469 14.37 14.32 26.81
C SER A 469 15.85 14.67 27.06
N PHE A 470 16.42 15.67 26.38
CA PHE A 470 17.86 15.97 26.44
C PHE A 470 18.35 16.62 27.75
N ARG A 471 17.46 17.05 28.65
CA ARG A 471 17.88 17.80 29.84
C ARG A 471 18.11 16.98 31.12
N ARG A 472 17.84 15.67 31.10
CA ARG A 472 18.25 14.76 32.22
C ARG A 472 18.65 13.39 31.66
N ARG A 473 19.78 13.31 30.98
CA ARG A 473 20.35 12.04 30.56
C ARG A 473 21.31 11.48 31.61
N ARG A 474 21.06 10.22 32.00
CA ARG A 474 22.11 9.36 32.55
C ARG A 474 22.99 8.85 31.42
N PRO A 475 24.35 8.90 31.52
CA PRO A 475 25.22 8.32 30.50
C PRO A 475 24.98 6.81 30.42
N GLY A 476 24.71 6.27 29.20
CA GLY A 476 24.62 4.83 28.95
C GLY A 476 23.33 4.28 28.33
N GLN A 477 22.29 5.09 28.13
CA GLN A 477 21.10 4.60 27.38
C GLN A 477 21.19 4.95 25.89
N SER A 478 21.24 3.91 25.05
CA SER A 478 21.34 4.04 23.61
C SER A 478 20.11 4.70 22.97
N ASN A 479 20.33 5.61 22.02
CA ASN A 479 19.30 6.26 21.19
C ASN A 479 18.40 5.24 20.42
N ASP A 480 18.86 4.02 20.32
CA ASP A 480 18.29 2.95 19.50
C ASP A 480 16.96 2.42 20.08
N MET A 481 16.84 2.31 21.40
CA MET A 481 15.62 1.76 22.01
C MET A 481 14.42 2.71 21.95
N MET A 482 14.64 4.02 22.03
CA MET A 482 13.56 5.01 21.91
C MET A 482 13.11 5.23 20.47
N SER A 483 14.02 5.20 19.52
CA SER A 483 13.69 5.26 18.09
C SER A 483 12.88 4.02 17.67
N ARG A 484 13.24 2.83 18.17
CA ARG A 484 12.49 1.58 17.94
C ARG A 484 11.08 1.60 18.54
N ARG A 485 10.87 2.13 19.74
CA ARG A 485 9.53 2.25 20.33
C ARG A 485 8.63 3.22 19.56
N ARG A 486 9.18 4.26 18.98
CA ARG A 486 8.43 5.26 18.16
C ARG A 486 8.04 4.71 16.80
N SER A 487 8.98 4.05 16.15
CA SER A 487 8.69 3.36 14.89
C SER A 487 7.63 2.25 15.10
N ALA A 488 7.66 1.55 16.25
CA ALA A 488 6.66 0.56 16.61
C ALA A 488 5.25 1.16 16.78
N GLY A 489 5.11 2.31 17.45
CA GLY A 489 3.82 2.98 17.62
C GLY A 489 3.20 3.43 16.30
N ARG A 490 4.01 4.05 15.42
CA ARG A 490 3.57 4.43 14.08
C ARG A 490 3.21 3.21 13.23
N THR A 491 4.03 2.18 13.27
CA THR A 491 3.78 0.92 12.51
C THR A 491 2.48 0.26 12.95
N LEU A 492 2.23 0.21 14.26
CA LEU A 492 0.98 -0.33 14.80
C LEU A 492 -0.23 0.51 14.32
N PHE A 493 -0.12 1.84 14.37
CA PHE A 493 -1.18 2.74 13.89
C PHE A 493 -1.48 2.50 12.40
N LEU A 494 -0.44 2.49 11.57
CA LEU A 494 -0.59 2.26 10.13
C LEU A 494 -1.18 0.88 9.82
N ALA A 495 -0.83 -0.15 10.59
CA ALA A 495 -1.41 -1.48 10.44
C ALA A 495 -2.89 -1.53 10.86
N LEU A 496 -3.26 -0.75 11.89
CA LEU A 496 -4.62 -0.73 12.43
C LEU A 496 -5.60 0.08 11.56
N PHE A 497 -5.13 1.21 11.01
CA PHE A 497 -5.94 2.13 10.21
C PHE A 497 -5.77 1.94 8.70
N GLY A 498 -4.79 1.14 8.27
CA GLY A 498 -4.52 0.87 6.87
C GLY A 498 -5.61 0.05 6.20
N PHE A 499 -5.83 0.34 4.93
CA PHE A 499 -6.72 -0.40 4.03
C PHE A 499 -6.09 -0.46 2.64
N ASP A 500 -6.56 -1.35 1.78
CA ASP A 500 -6.18 -1.38 0.38
C ASP A 500 -6.76 -0.15 -0.34
N PRO A 501 -5.94 0.74 -0.92
CA PRO A 501 -6.43 1.92 -1.62
C PRO A 501 -7.37 1.64 -2.80
N SER A 502 -7.43 0.38 -3.25
CA SER A 502 -8.34 -0.05 -4.31
C SER A 502 -9.73 -0.46 -3.80
N THR A 503 -9.91 -0.52 -2.47
CA THR A 503 -11.21 -0.84 -1.88
C THR A 503 -12.20 0.29 -2.14
N PRO A 504 -13.44 0.00 -2.61
CA PRO A 504 -14.49 1.00 -2.74
C PRO A 504 -14.74 1.71 -1.40
N GLN A 505 -14.99 3.02 -1.43
CA GLN A 505 -15.12 3.82 -0.20
C GLN A 505 -16.27 3.37 0.70
N GLU A 506 -17.35 2.87 0.13
CA GLU A 506 -18.51 2.31 0.82
C GLU A 506 -18.18 1.05 1.65
N ASP A 507 -17.12 0.32 1.26
CA ASP A 507 -16.65 -0.87 1.95
C ASP A 507 -15.63 -0.56 3.05
N ILE A 508 -15.08 0.65 3.08
CA ILE A 508 -14.09 1.07 4.08
C ILE A 508 -14.82 1.53 5.35
N LYS A 509 -15.11 0.59 6.24
CA LYS A 509 -15.78 0.85 7.52
C LYS A 509 -14.78 1.02 8.66
N GLY A 510 -15.13 1.88 9.61
CA GLY A 510 -14.45 1.92 10.91
C GLY A 510 -14.65 0.59 11.66
N ASN A 511 -13.68 0.21 12.47
CA ASN A 511 -13.77 -0.99 13.30
C ASN A 511 -13.52 -0.67 14.78
N VAL A 512 -13.99 -1.57 15.65
CA VAL A 512 -13.87 -1.43 17.11
C VAL A 512 -12.42 -1.21 17.57
N PRO A 513 -11.40 -1.95 17.08
CA PRO A 513 -10.01 -1.70 17.44
C PRO A 513 -9.52 -0.29 17.11
N GLN A 514 -9.93 0.32 16.00
CA GLN A 514 -9.58 1.70 15.64
C GLN A 514 -10.20 2.70 16.64
N ALA A 515 -11.49 2.54 16.95
CA ALA A 515 -12.17 3.37 17.92
C ALA A 515 -11.52 3.26 19.30
N LEU A 516 -11.27 2.05 19.78
CA LEU A 516 -10.60 1.81 21.06
C LEU A 516 -9.19 2.40 21.11
N TYR A 517 -8.45 2.36 20.01
CA TYR A 517 -7.12 2.99 19.95
C TYR A 517 -7.20 4.50 20.14
N LEU A 518 -8.10 5.19 19.41
CA LEU A 518 -8.27 6.64 19.53
C LEU A 518 -8.79 7.02 20.90
N MET A 519 -9.78 6.32 21.42
CA MET A 519 -10.41 6.58 22.69
C MET A 519 -9.50 6.33 23.90
N ASN A 520 -8.62 5.34 23.84
CA ASN A 520 -7.82 4.90 24.98
C ASN A 520 -6.31 5.20 24.84
N SER A 521 -5.89 5.91 23.79
CA SER A 521 -4.47 6.22 23.58
C SER A 521 -3.93 7.15 24.67
N PRO A 522 -2.96 6.72 25.49
CA PRO A 522 -2.37 7.59 26.51
C PRO A 522 -1.70 8.83 25.90
N LEU A 523 -1.22 8.73 24.65
CA LEU A 523 -0.63 9.85 23.93
C LEU A 523 -1.69 10.92 23.63
N ILE A 524 -2.83 10.53 23.07
CA ILE A 524 -3.93 11.45 22.76
C ILE A 524 -4.40 12.12 24.05
N HIS A 525 -4.69 11.35 25.10
CA HIS A 525 -5.12 11.87 26.39
C HIS A 525 -4.12 12.86 27.01
N ALA A 526 -2.83 12.58 26.93
CA ALA A 526 -1.82 13.49 27.46
C ALA A 526 -1.71 14.80 26.67
N MET A 527 -2.01 14.78 25.37
CA MET A 527 -1.80 15.92 24.48
C MET A 527 -3.03 16.82 24.33
N VAL A 528 -4.24 16.29 24.56
CA VAL A 528 -5.49 17.11 24.58
C VAL A 528 -5.67 17.89 25.88
N ARG A 529 -4.78 17.77 26.87
CA ARG A 529 -4.85 18.49 28.14
C ARG A 529 -4.79 20.00 27.99
N ALA A 530 -5.61 20.72 28.73
CA ALA A 530 -5.62 22.18 28.79
C ALA A 530 -4.49 22.77 29.65
N GLY A 531 -3.62 21.94 30.21
CA GLY A 531 -2.52 22.34 31.11
C GLY A 531 -1.13 22.22 30.48
N GLY A 532 -0.15 22.80 31.13
CA GLY A 532 1.26 22.72 30.73
C GLY A 532 1.57 23.48 29.42
N ASN A 533 2.36 22.82 28.55
CA ASN A 533 2.75 23.38 27.25
C ASN A 533 2.09 22.65 26.07
N THR A 534 0.88 22.16 26.26
CA THR A 534 0.09 21.53 25.19
C THR A 534 -0.39 22.56 24.17
N ARG A 535 -0.84 22.12 23.00
CA ARG A 535 -1.39 23.03 21.99
C ARG A 535 -2.68 23.67 22.47
N LEU A 536 -3.56 22.88 23.08
CA LEU A 536 -4.81 23.38 23.66
C LEU A 536 -4.56 24.44 24.73
N ALA A 537 -3.64 24.21 25.67
CA ALA A 537 -3.30 25.21 26.68
C ALA A 537 -2.80 26.52 26.08
N ARG A 538 -2.09 26.49 24.95
CA ARG A 538 -1.66 27.72 24.24
C ARG A 538 -2.84 28.45 23.59
N ILE A 539 -3.77 27.71 22.97
CA ILE A 539 -4.99 28.27 22.39
C ILE A 539 -5.80 28.98 23.47
N LEU A 540 -6.06 28.32 24.60
CA LEU A 540 -6.86 28.89 25.68
C LEU A 540 -6.23 30.12 26.32
N ARG A 541 -4.89 30.22 26.36
CA ARG A 541 -4.19 31.43 26.81
C ARG A 541 -4.25 32.57 25.80
N LYS A 542 -4.20 32.24 24.50
CA LYS A 542 -4.25 33.23 23.41
C LYS A 542 -5.66 33.81 23.22
N HIS A 543 -6.69 32.98 23.44
CA HIS A 543 -8.10 33.29 23.23
C HIS A 543 -8.86 33.22 24.55
N PRO A 544 -8.98 34.33 25.33
CA PRO A 544 -9.73 34.35 26.60
C PRO A 544 -11.24 34.13 26.41
N GLY A 545 -11.81 34.59 25.28
CA GLY A 545 -13.21 34.37 24.91
C GLY A 545 -13.45 32.90 24.52
N ASN A 546 -14.63 32.37 24.89
CA ASN A 546 -14.98 31.00 24.57
C ASN A 546 -15.21 30.82 23.07
N ASP A 547 -15.88 31.76 22.43
CA ASP A 547 -16.22 31.66 21.00
C ASP A 547 -14.97 31.64 20.12
N ASP A 548 -14.03 32.55 20.37
CA ASP A 548 -12.75 32.59 19.65
C ASP A 548 -11.93 31.30 19.87
N ALA A 549 -11.97 30.77 21.10
CA ALA A 549 -11.27 29.53 21.42
C ALA A 549 -11.92 28.30 20.75
N ILE A 550 -13.28 28.25 20.69
CA ILE A 550 -14.03 27.21 19.95
C ILE A 550 -13.68 27.30 18.47
N ALA A 551 -13.78 28.48 17.86
CA ALA A 551 -13.44 28.67 16.44
C ALA A 551 -12.02 28.23 16.13
N GLU A 552 -11.01 28.59 16.95
CA GLU A 552 -9.63 28.17 16.74
C GLU A 552 -9.45 26.65 16.89
N VAL A 553 -10.17 25.99 17.81
CA VAL A 553 -10.12 24.52 17.93
C VAL A 553 -10.75 23.84 16.72
N TYR A 554 -11.89 24.34 16.20
CA TYR A 554 -12.51 23.83 14.97
C TYR A 554 -11.60 24.03 13.76
N LEU A 555 -11.04 25.23 13.58
CA LEU A 555 -10.08 25.50 12.51
C LEU A 555 -8.85 24.59 12.58
N LEU A 556 -8.35 24.32 13.80
CA LEU A 556 -7.20 23.45 14.01
C LEU A 556 -7.50 21.99 13.65
N VAL A 557 -8.66 21.47 14.10
CA VAL A 557 -8.97 20.04 13.98
C VAL A 557 -9.69 19.74 12.66
N LEU A 558 -10.66 20.57 12.29
CA LEU A 558 -11.53 20.35 11.14
C LEU A 558 -11.27 21.29 9.96
N SER A 559 -10.36 22.28 10.12
CA SER A 559 -10.01 23.29 9.10
C SER A 559 -11.23 24.08 8.57
N ARG A 560 -12.22 24.24 9.40
CA ARG A 560 -13.42 25.09 9.18
C ARG A 560 -13.88 25.74 10.47
N GLU A 561 -14.66 26.77 10.36
CA GLU A 561 -15.37 27.34 11.51
C GLU A 561 -16.52 26.45 11.98
N PRO A 562 -16.93 26.55 13.26
CA PRO A 562 -18.12 25.88 13.75
C PRO A 562 -19.38 26.53 13.15
N SER A 563 -20.40 25.73 12.84
CA SER A 563 -21.73 26.25 12.52
C SER A 563 -22.36 26.93 13.73
N ALA A 564 -23.42 27.71 13.52
CA ALA A 564 -24.14 28.36 14.59
C ALA A 564 -24.69 27.36 15.63
N SER A 565 -25.14 26.18 15.16
CA SER A 565 -25.62 25.10 16.04
C SER A 565 -24.49 24.48 16.86
N GLU A 566 -23.34 24.17 16.21
CA GLU A 566 -22.16 23.63 16.90
C GLU A 566 -21.63 24.62 17.95
N LEU A 567 -21.55 25.91 17.60
CA LEU A 567 -21.11 26.96 18.52
C LEU A 567 -22.02 27.04 19.74
N LYS A 568 -23.35 26.95 19.53
CA LYS A 568 -24.32 26.94 20.62
C LYS A 568 -24.12 25.73 21.54
N ILE A 569 -24.01 24.53 20.98
CA ILE A 569 -23.77 23.28 21.74
C ILE A 569 -22.48 23.40 22.58
N CYS A 570 -21.39 23.89 21.97
CA CYS A 570 -20.15 24.09 22.71
C CYS A 570 -20.26 25.08 23.87
N ARG A 571 -20.98 26.20 23.71
CA ARG A 571 -21.22 27.18 24.77
C ARG A 571 -22.04 26.60 25.93
N ASP A 572 -23.11 25.88 25.57
CA ASP A 572 -24.00 25.25 26.56
C ASP A 572 -23.20 24.21 27.37
N TYR A 573 -22.38 23.38 26.69
CA TYR A 573 -21.53 22.40 27.34
C TYR A 573 -20.44 23.00 28.24
N ILE A 574 -19.78 24.08 27.82
CA ILE A 574 -18.79 24.78 28.66
C ILE A 574 -19.46 25.32 29.94
N THR A 575 -20.70 25.80 29.83
CA THR A 575 -21.47 26.28 30.96
C THR A 575 -21.88 25.15 31.90
N GLU A 576 -22.28 24.00 31.34
CA GLU A 576 -22.68 22.82 32.13
C GLU A 576 -21.50 22.23 32.92
N VAL A 577 -20.33 22.09 32.29
CA VAL A 577 -19.12 21.56 32.92
C VAL A 577 -18.60 22.49 34.04
N GLY A 578 -18.76 23.80 33.87
CA GLY A 578 -18.29 24.81 34.83
C GLY A 578 -16.78 24.94 34.96
N ASN A 579 -16.01 24.12 34.28
CA ASN A 579 -14.55 24.20 34.19
C ASN A 579 -14.12 24.33 32.71
N ARG A 580 -13.66 25.52 32.35
CA ARG A 580 -13.27 25.84 30.98
C ARG A 580 -12.22 24.89 30.43
N GLY A 581 -11.19 24.56 31.24
CA GLY A 581 -10.10 23.66 30.78
C GLY A 581 -10.62 22.28 30.46
N GLU A 582 -11.40 21.67 31.37
CA GLU A 582 -11.99 20.35 31.19
C GLU A 582 -12.93 20.31 29.96
N ALA A 583 -13.81 21.31 29.82
CA ALA A 583 -14.74 21.39 28.71
C ALA A 583 -14.02 21.44 27.33
N PHE A 584 -12.93 22.18 27.24
CA PHE A 584 -12.12 22.22 26.00
C PHE A 584 -11.27 20.98 25.77
N GLU A 585 -10.83 20.27 26.81
CA GLU A 585 -10.21 18.93 26.70
C GLU A 585 -11.20 17.95 26.07
N ASP A 586 -12.43 17.91 26.54
CA ASP A 586 -13.51 17.07 26.03
C ASP A 586 -13.91 17.46 24.60
N LEU A 587 -14.01 18.76 24.29
CA LEU A 587 -14.28 19.26 22.94
C LEU A 587 -13.20 18.80 21.95
N MET A 588 -11.93 19.03 22.26
CA MET A 588 -10.84 18.64 21.39
C MET A 588 -10.77 17.11 21.19
N TRP A 589 -11.02 16.35 22.28
CA TRP A 589 -11.07 14.89 22.20
C TRP A 589 -12.24 14.42 21.32
N SER A 590 -13.43 15.02 21.45
CA SER A 590 -14.62 14.68 20.65
C SER A 590 -14.39 14.95 19.17
N LEU A 591 -13.81 16.11 18.83
CA LEU A 591 -13.51 16.44 17.43
C LEU A 591 -12.48 15.51 16.80
N VAL A 592 -11.43 15.14 17.52
CA VAL A 592 -10.41 14.18 17.03
C VAL A 592 -10.99 12.77 16.83
N ASN A 593 -12.02 12.39 17.60
CA ASN A 593 -12.70 11.10 17.46
C ASN A 593 -13.90 11.16 16.48
N SER A 594 -14.20 12.31 15.90
CA SER A 594 -15.33 12.46 14.98
C SER A 594 -15.08 11.76 13.63
N SER A 595 -16.15 11.34 12.99
CA SER A 595 -16.08 10.80 11.63
C SER A 595 -15.58 11.85 10.63
N GLU A 596 -15.82 13.12 10.90
CA GLU A 596 -15.35 14.22 10.09
C GLU A 596 -13.83 14.35 10.12
N PHE A 597 -13.18 14.18 11.28
CA PHE A 597 -11.72 14.18 11.37
C PHE A 597 -11.08 13.02 10.62
N LEU A 598 -11.73 11.85 10.59
CA LEU A 598 -11.22 10.62 10.00
C LEU A 598 -11.50 10.50 8.50
N SER A 599 -12.26 11.43 7.93
CA SER A 599 -12.64 11.40 6.52
C SER A 599 -12.46 12.77 5.85
N ARG A 600 -12.35 12.74 4.54
CA ARG A 600 -12.44 13.91 3.69
C ARG A 600 -13.94 14.23 3.50
N ARG A 601 -14.37 15.36 3.97
CA ARG A 601 -15.73 15.88 3.83
C ARG A 601 -15.70 17.35 3.41
#